data_67ddc6ec8dadf93781fdfa4f76340f24
#
_entry.id   67ddc6ec8dadf93781fdfa4f76340f24
#
_cell.length_a   1.000
_cell.length_b   1.000
_cell.length_c   1.000
_cell.angle_alpha   90.00
_cell.angle_beta   90.00
_cell.angle_gamma   90.00
#
_symmetry.space_group_name_H-M   'P 1'
#
loop_
_entity.id
_entity.type
_entity.pdbx_description
1 polymer ?
#
loop_
_entity_poly.entity_id
_entity_poly.type
_entity_poly.pdbx_seq_one_letter_code
_entity_poly.pdbx_strand_id
1 'polypeptide(L)'
;MSRLRIRERIARKKRALVMLLCGNMYDVDSDMWLSYHLAAAATLDRLALDDTPTMLARRDTTNFFSAQDCINFLRFTKPQIMLMLDLLLIPAFIRTDCGFVVSGREALCVLLYRLAFPCRIKDMRLVFGLSESCICETFNWMLHFLEFKWGSLLSLDVDRLKPKLDEYAQAIYNSGCPLTHCWGFIDGTVRGIARPKRFQRMYNNGHKRKHAMKF
;
A
#
# COMPACT_ATOMS: atom_id res chain seq x y z
N MET A 1 1.44 -15.97 -0.48
CA MET A 1 1.40 -17.31 -1.17
C MET A 1 0.63 -17.34 -2.49
N SER A 2 -0.16 -16.34 -2.88
CA SER A 2 -1.04 -16.42 -4.06
C SER A 2 -0.40 -16.02 -5.40
N ARG A 3 0.55 -15.08 -5.44
CA ARG A 3 1.14 -14.54 -6.68
C ARG A 3 1.99 -15.55 -7.45
N LEU A 4 2.81 -16.32 -6.78
CA LEU A 4 3.61 -17.39 -7.40
C LEU A 4 2.68 -18.41 -8.06
N ARG A 5 1.60 -18.82 -7.40
CA ARG A 5 0.62 -19.78 -7.93
C ARG A 5 -0.11 -19.25 -9.16
N ILE A 6 -0.46 -17.96 -9.21
CA ILE A 6 -1.13 -17.37 -10.38
C ILE A 6 -0.16 -17.27 -11.56
N ARG A 7 1.06 -16.76 -11.35
CA ARG A 7 2.10 -16.70 -12.39
C ARG A 7 2.48 -18.08 -12.92
N GLU A 8 2.63 -19.06 -12.03
CA GLU A 8 2.89 -20.45 -12.42
C GLU A 8 1.70 -21.06 -13.19
N ARG A 9 0.47 -20.76 -12.81
CA ARG A 9 -0.73 -21.23 -13.51
C ARG A 9 -0.87 -20.62 -14.89
N ILE A 10 -0.58 -19.34 -15.05
CA ILE A 10 -0.55 -18.64 -16.34
C ILE A 10 0.60 -19.18 -17.21
N ALA A 11 1.79 -19.35 -16.63
CA ALA A 11 2.94 -19.90 -17.34
C ALA A 11 2.68 -21.35 -17.79
N ARG A 12 2.01 -22.17 -16.96
CA ARG A 12 1.61 -23.55 -17.29
C ARG A 12 0.59 -23.58 -18.42
N LYS A 13 -0.45 -22.73 -18.38
CA LYS A 13 -1.44 -22.58 -19.45
C LYS A 13 -0.81 -22.11 -20.76
N LYS A 14 0.10 -21.10 -20.72
CA LYS A 14 0.86 -20.64 -21.90
C LYS A 14 1.74 -21.73 -22.48
N ARG A 15 2.45 -22.51 -21.66
CA ARG A 15 3.26 -23.66 -22.13
C ARG A 15 2.41 -24.76 -22.75
N ALA A 16 1.25 -25.08 -22.15
CA ALA A 16 0.32 -26.06 -22.71
C ALA A 16 -0.24 -25.59 -24.07
N LEU A 17 -0.54 -24.32 -24.20
CA LEU A 17 -1.00 -23.74 -25.47
C LEU A 17 0.09 -23.77 -26.55
N VAL A 18 1.34 -23.41 -26.19
CA VAL A 18 2.49 -23.48 -27.11
C VAL A 18 2.76 -24.94 -27.52
N MET A 19 2.65 -25.90 -26.58
CA MET A 19 2.80 -27.33 -26.93
C MET A 19 1.66 -27.84 -27.85
N LEU A 20 0.43 -27.40 -27.64
CA LEU A 20 -0.68 -27.72 -28.55
C LEU A 20 -0.47 -27.12 -29.94
N LEU A 21 0.09 -25.90 -30.03
CA LEU A 21 0.39 -25.23 -31.30
C LEU A 21 1.62 -25.84 -32.02
N CYS A 22 2.63 -26.28 -31.28
CA CYS A 22 3.85 -26.88 -31.84
C CYS A 22 3.77 -28.39 -32.08
N GLY A 23 2.89 -29.09 -31.36
CA GLY A 23 2.81 -30.55 -31.38
C GLY A 23 2.21 -31.17 -32.62
N ASN A 24 1.56 -30.39 -33.50
CA ASN A 24 0.83 -30.89 -34.68
C ASN A 24 1.35 -30.34 -36.02
N MET A 25 2.64 -30.08 -36.14
CA MET A 25 3.19 -29.40 -37.32
C MET A 25 3.41 -30.31 -38.54
N TYR A 26 3.07 -31.58 -38.49
CA TYR A 26 3.50 -32.52 -39.54
C TYR A 26 2.43 -33.18 -40.42
N ASP A 27 1.12 -33.02 -40.10
CA ASP A 27 0.07 -33.67 -40.89
C ASP A 27 -1.34 -33.06 -40.68
N VAL A 28 -1.56 -31.81 -41.06
CA VAL A 28 -2.90 -31.21 -40.91
C VAL A 28 -3.32 -30.44 -42.15
N ASP A 29 -4.50 -30.79 -42.72
CA ASP A 29 -5.20 -30.02 -43.76
C ASP A 29 -5.34 -28.54 -43.36
N SER A 30 -5.22 -27.65 -44.37
CA SER A 30 -5.21 -26.19 -44.18
C SER A 30 -6.41 -25.66 -43.38
N ASP A 31 -7.57 -26.28 -43.53
CA ASP A 31 -8.81 -25.89 -42.83
C ASP A 31 -8.79 -26.27 -41.33
N MET A 32 -8.16 -27.40 -41.03
CA MET A 32 -7.97 -27.82 -39.65
C MET A 32 -6.95 -26.93 -38.96
N TRP A 33 -5.89 -26.51 -39.66
CA TRP A 33 -4.90 -25.57 -39.12
C TRP A 33 -5.53 -24.20 -38.78
N LEU A 34 -6.39 -23.66 -39.67
CA LEU A 34 -7.12 -22.40 -39.41
C LEU A 34 -8.06 -22.52 -38.19
N SER A 35 -8.76 -23.64 -38.04
CA SER A 35 -9.67 -23.87 -36.91
C SER A 35 -8.91 -23.96 -35.58
N TYR A 36 -7.72 -24.55 -35.55
CA TYR A 36 -6.84 -24.60 -34.38
C TYR A 36 -6.33 -23.20 -34.01
N HIS A 37 -5.93 -22.39 -34.99
CA HIS A 37 -5.50 -21.02 -34.74
C HIS A 37 -6.61 -20.13 -34.23
N LEU A 38 -7.82 -20.24 -34.77
CA LEU A 38 -9.00 -19.53 -34.29
C LEU A 38 -9.37 -19.95 -32.84
N ALA A 39 -9.34 -21.26 -32.54
CA ALA A 39 -9.58 -21.77 -31.20
C ALA A 39 -8.50 -21.32 -30.21
N ALA A 40 -7.23 -21.29 -30.63
CA ALA A 40 -6.11 -20.80 -29.83
C ALA A 40 -6.21 -19.29 -29.56
N ALA A 41 -6.59 -18.50 -30.58
CA ALA A 41 -6.83 -17.06 -30.44
C ALA A 41 -7.99 -16.79 -29.46
N ALA A 42 -9.12 -17.51 -29.62
CA ALA A 42 -10.28 -17.39 -28.72
C ALA A 42 -9.95 -17.79 -27.28
N THR A 43 -9.07 -18.76 -27.07
CA THR A 43 -8.60 -19.14 -25.71
C THR A 43 -7.63 -18.12 -25.14
N LEU A 44 -6.79 -17.48 -25.98
CA LEU A 44 -5.92 -16.38 -25.56
C LEU A 44 -6.74 -15.15 -25.17
N ASP A 45 -7.78 -14.80 -25.93
CA ASP A 45 -8.69 -13.71 -25.62
C ASP A 45 -9.47 -13.97 -24.33
N ARG A 46 -9.94 -15.21 -24.10
CA ARG A 46 -10.55 -15.61 -22.82
C ARG A 46 -9.57 -15.55 -21.65
N LEU A 47 -8.31 -15.94 -21.86
CA LEU A 47 -7.26 -15.83 -20.84
C LEU A 47 -6.90 -14.37 -20.54
N ALA A 48 -6.92 -13.50 -21.54
CA ALA A 48 -6.72 -12.07 -21.40
C ALA A 48 -7.91 -11.38 -20.71
N LEU A 49 -9.14 -11.85 -20.99
CA LEU A 49 -10.36 -11.37 -20.31
C LEU A 49 -10.45 -11.83 -18.86
N ASP A 50 -9.95 -13.03 -18.53
CA ASP A 50 -9.84 -13.52 -17.13
C ASP A 50 -8.77 -12.75 -16.33
N ASP A 51 -7.79 -12.13 -16.98
CA ASP A 51 -6.78 -11.28 -16.37
C ASP A 51 -7.21 -9.80 -16.26
N THR A 52 -8.36 -9.41 -16.88
CA THR A 52 -8.97 -8.13 -16.56
C THR A 52 -9.48 -8.21 -15.12
N PRO A 53 -8.97 -7.39 -14.20
CA PRO A 53 -9.49 -7.34 -12.85
C PRO A 53 -10.97 -7.02 -12.98
N THR A 54 -11.84 -7.92 -12.52
CA THR A 54 -13.27 -7.65 -12.42
C THR A 54 -13.37 -6.37 -11.61
N MET A 55 -13.64 -5.27 -12.29
CA MET A 55 -13.87 -3.98 -11.65
C MET A 55 -15.16 -4.18 -10.86
N LEU A 56 -15.03 -4.60 -9.59
CA LEU A 56 -16.11 -4.47 -8.62
C LEU A 56 -16.60 -3.03 -8.78
N ALA A 57 -17.90 -2.85 -9.01
CA ALA A 57 -18.51 -1.55 -9.20
C ALA A 57 -17.91 -0.61 -8.16
N ARG A 58 -17.04 0.30 -8.62
CA ARG A 58 -16.28 1.19 -7.73
C ARG A 58 -17.29 2.01 -6.99
N ARG A 59 -17.40 1.77 -5.70
CA ARG A 59 -18.03 2.73 -4.82
C ARG A 59 -17.14 3.97 -4.87
N ASP A 60 -17.71 5.11 -5.23
CA ASP A 60 -17.00 6.39 -5.13
C ASP A 60 -16.79 6.66 -3.65
N THR A 61 -15.64 6.20 -3.14
CA THR A 61 -15.28 6.31 -1.71
C THR A 61 -15.20 7.76 -1.25
N THR A 62 -15.11 8.71 -2.17
CA THR A 62 -15.05 10.13 -1.85
C THR A 62 -16.40 10.70 -1.41
N ASN A 63 -17.50 10.13 -1.90
CA ASN A 63 -18.84 10.45 -1.46
C ASN A 63 -19.33 9.55 -0.31
N PHE A 64 -18.64 8.42 -0.07
CA PHE A 64 -19.00 7.46 0.97
C PHE A 64 -18.72 7.99 2.38
N PHE A 65 -17.61 8.70 2.60
CA PHE A 65 -17.30 9.29 3.89
C PHE A 65 -18.02 10.63 4.06
N SER A 66 -18.86 10.73 5.12
CA SER A 66 -19.37 12.02 5.56
C SER A 66 -18.21 12.93 6.03
N ALA A 67 -18.47 14.21 6.27
CA ALA A 67 -17.46 15.11 6.82
C ALA A 67 -16.96 14.64 8.19
N GLN A 68 -17.85 14.11 9.03
CA GLN A 68 -17.53 13.58 10.34
C GLN A 68 -16.76 12.25 10.24
N ASP A 69 -17.12 11.38 9.29
CA ASP A 69 -16.41 10.11 9.08
C ASP A 69 -14.98 10.34 8.61
N CYS A 70 -14.71 11.36 7.80
CA CYS A 70 -13.35 11.73 7.42
C CYS A 70 -12.51 12.06 8.65
N ILE A 71 -13.04 12.83 9.61
CA ILE A 71 -12.33 13.16 10.85
C ILE A 71 -12.13 11.89 11.71
N ASN A 72 -13.19 11.09 11.85
CA ASN A 72 -13.16 9.91 12.71
C ASN A 72 -12.23 8.82 12.18
N PHE A 73 -12.29 8.52 10.87
CA PHE A 73 -11.60 7.39 10.27
C PHE A 73 -10.29 7.76 9.59
N LEU A 74 -10.18 8.97 9.04
CA LEU A 74 -8.97 9.42 8.33
C LEU A 74 -8.17 10.46 9.11
N ARG A 75 -8.70 10.98 10.20
CA ARG A 75 -8.10 12.02 11.06
C ARG A 75 -7.92 13.38 10.38
N PHE A 76 -8.52 13.58 9.21
CA PHE A 76 -8.44 14.83 8.43
C PHE A 76 -9.81 15.20 7.88
N THR A 77 -10.03 16.49 7.69
CA THR A 77 -11.23 17.00 7.02
C THR A 77 -11.13 16.81 5.50
N LYS A 78 -12.26 16.79 4.80
CA LYS A 78 -12.26 16.67 3.32
C LYS A 78 -11.38 17.72 2.62
N PRO A 79 -11.44 19.03 2.98
CA PRO A 79 -10.55 20.03 2.39
C PRO A 79 -9.06 19.73 2.65
N GLN A 80 -8.70 19.24 3.85
CA GLN A 80 -7.32 18.87 4.16
C GLN A 80 -6.83 17.68 3.34
N ILE A 81 -7.70 16.69 3.10
CA ILE A 81 -7.37 15.54 2.22
C ILE A 81 -7.10 16.03 0.79
N MET A 82 -7.92 16.97 0.29
CA MET A 82 -7.71 17.55 -1.05
C MET A 82 -6.38 18.33 -1.10
N LEU A 83 -6.12 19.17 -0.10
CA LEU A 83 -4.86 19.90 0.01
C LEU A 83 -3.64 18.95 0.07
N MET A 84 -3.74 17.83 0.80
CA MET A 84 -2.67 16.83 0.86
C MET A 84 -2.40 16.18 -0.50
N LEU A 85 -3.41 15.94 -1.33
CA LEU A 85 -3.20 15.41 -2.68
C LEU A 85 -2.30 16.32 -3.51
N ASP A 86 -2.56 17.62 -3.44
CA ASP A 86 -1.81 18.62 -4.19
C ASP A 86 -0.39 18.82 -3.60
N LEU A 87 -0.28 18.99 -2.28
CA LEU A 87 1.01 19.21 -1.61
C LEU A 87 1.94 17.99 -1.70
N LEU A 88 1.42 16.79 -1.58
CA LEU A 88 2.21 15.56 -1.69
C LEU A 88 2.46 15.15 -3.14
N LEU A 89 1.91 15.89 -4.11
CA LEU A 89 2.04 15.63 -5.54
C LEU A 89 1.60 14.19 -5.91
N ILE A 90 0.50 13.74 -5.31
CA ILE A 90 -0.04 12.41 -5.57
C ILE A 90 -0.69 12.41 -6.96
N PRO A 91 -0.34 11.45 -7.84
CA PRO A 91 -0.91 11.41 -9.18
C PRO A 91 -2.42 11.12 -9.13
N ALA A 92 -3.17 11.65 -10.11
CA ALA A 92 -4.63 11.47 -10.20
C ALA A 92 -5.03 9.98 -10.21
N PHE A 93 -4.23 9.13 -10.84
CA PHE A 93 -4.39 7.67 -10.85
C PHE A 93 -3.05 7.00 -10.58
N ILE A 94 -3.10 5.95 -9.78
CA ILE A 94 -1.95 5.08 -9.54
C ILE A 94 -2.18 3.73 -10.20
N ARG A 95 -1.10 3.13 -10.69
CA ARG A 95 -1.11 1.77 -11.21
C ARG A 95 -0.16 0.92 -10.39
N THR A 96 -0.67 -0.14 -9.79
CA THR A 96 0.15 -1.07 -9.01
C THR A 96 0.83 -2.10 -9.90
N ASP A 97 1.86 -2.77 -9.40
CA ASP A 97 2.59 -3.82 -10.12
C ASP A 97 1.69 -4.99 -10.58
N CYS A 98 0.59 -5.23 -9.85
CA CYS A 98 -0.40 -6.23 -10.20
C CYS A 98 -1.46 -5.73 -11.20
N GLY A 99 -1.32 -4.50 -11.70
CA GLY A 99 -2.21 -3.92 -12.70
C GLY A 99 -3.49 -3.29 -12.16
N PHE A 100 -3.65 -3.18 -10.83
CA PHE A 100 -4.78 -2.41 -10.27
C PHE A 100 -4.61 -0.93 -10.58
N VAL A 101 -5.70 -0.30 -10.99
CA VAL A 101 -5.76 1.15 -11.20
C VAL A 101 -6.69 1.75 -10.17
N VAL A 102 -6.17 2.66 -9.34
CA VAL A 102 -6.90 3.31 -8.24
C VAL A 102 -6.69 4.81 -8.35
N SER A 103 -7.71 5.61 -8.01
CA SER A 103 -7.55 7.07 -7.97
C SER A 103 -6.58 7.45 -6.84
N GLY A 104 -5.77 8.51 -7.04
CA GLY A 104 -4.83 9.00 -6.02
C GLY A 104 -5.53 9.37 -4.72
N ARG A 105 -6.74 9.91 -4.81
CA ARG A 105 -7.59 10.21 -3.65
C ARG A 105 -7.96 8.97 -2.86
N GLU A 106 -8.43 7.93 -3.53
CA GLU A 106 -8.77 6.66 -2.89
C GLU A 106 -7.54 6.00 -2.26
N ALA A 107 -6.41 6.05 -2.96
CA ALA A 107 -5.14 5.53 -2.46
C ALA A 107 -4.68 6.27 -1.19
N LEU A 108 -4.82 7.60 -1.15
CA LEU A 108 -4.54 8.38 0.04
C LEU A 108 -5.49 8.02 1.19
N CYS A 109 -6.79 7.86 0.92
CA CYS A 109 -7.75 7.43 1.94
C CYS A 109 -7.43 6.03 2.49
N VAL A 110 -7.03 5.08 1.64
CA VAL A 110 -6.58 3.73 2.06
C VAL A 110 -5.37 3.84 3.00
N LEU A 111 -4.39 4.69 2.66
CA LEU A 111 -3.22 4.93 3.49
C LEU A 111 -3.61 5.54 4.84
N LEU A 112 -4.35 6.65 4.84
CA LEU A 112 -4.75 7.35 6.07
C LEU A 112 -5.58 6.46 7.00
N TYR A 113 -6.53 5.72 6.44
CA TYR A 113 -7.35 4.78 7.21
C TYR A 113 -6.48 3.70 7.89
N ARG A 114 -5.53 3.13 7.16
CA ARG A 114 -4.63 2.10 7.69
C ARG A 114 -3.70 2.63 8.78
N LEU A 115 -3.26 3.88 8.65
CA LEU A 115 -2.41 4.53 9.65
C LEU A 115 -3.21 4.99 10.88
N ALA A 116 -4.46 5.41 10.70
CA ALA A 116 -5.33 5.82 11.81
C ALA A 116 -5.79 4.64 12.68
N PHE A 117 -5.99 3.46 12.09
CA PHE A 117 -6.48 2.27 12.77
C PHE A 117 -5.62 1.04 12.45
N PRO A 118 -5.20 0.27 13.47
CA PRO A 118 -4.48 -0.98 13.26
C PRO A 118 -5.45 -2.11 12.85
N CYS A 119 -6.27 -1.87 11.80
CA CYS A 119 -7.25 -2.82 11.30
C CYS A 119 -6.63 -3.85 10.36
N ARG A 120 -7.29 -5.00 10.18
CA ARG A 120 -6.88 -5.98 9.18
C ARG A 120 -7.29 -5.52 7.78
N ILE A 121 -6.49 -5.86 6.77
CA ILE A 121 -6.81 -5.55 5.35
C ILE A 121 -8.20 -6.10 4.97
N LYS A 122 -8.56 -7.27 5.52
CA LYS A 122 -9.87 -7.88 5.32
C LYS A 122 -11.04 -6.98 5.76
N ASP A 123 -10.85 -6.26 6.85
CA ASP A 123 -11.88 -5.35 7.38
C ASP A 123 -12.01 -4.09 6.50
N MET A 124 -10.88 -3.60 5.96
CA MET A 124 -10.86 -2.47 5.01
C MET A 124 -11.62 -2.78 3.70
N ARG A 125 -11.71 -4.04 3.31
CA ARG A 125 -12.48 -4.45 2.13
C ARG A 125 -13.94 -4.02 2.21
N LEU A 126 -14.55 -4.09 3.40
CA LEU A 126 -15.93 -3.69 3.62
C LEU A 126 -16.12 -2.17 3.47
N VAL A 127 -15.12 -1.40 3.87
CA VAL A 127 -15.13 0.06 3.83
C VAL A 127 -14.89 0.56 2.41
N PHE A 128 -13.86 0.06 1.73
CA PHE A 128 -13.44 0.58 0.42
C PHE A 128 -14.06 -0.16 -0.77
N GLY A 129 -14.68 -1.33 -0.58
CA GLY A 129 -15.22 -2.14 -1.68
C GLY A 129 -14.16 -2.70 -2.61
N LEU A 130 -12.87 -2.65 -2.22
CA LEU A 130 -11.74 -3.16 -2.98
C LEU A 130 -11.35 -4.56 -2.51
N SER A 131 -10.72 -5.35 -3.37
CA SER A 131 -10.15 -6.65 -2.98
C SER A 131 -8.99 -6.48 -2.00
N GLU A 132 -8.74 -7.46 -1.15
CA GLU A 132 -7.64 -7.45 -0.18
C GLU A 132 -6.27 -7.23 -0.87
N SER A 133 -6.08 -7.86 -2.04
CA SER A 133 -4.86 -7.68 -2.83
C SER A 133 -4.73 -6.25 -3.35
N CYS A 134 -5.82 -5.65 -3.84
CA CYS A 134 -5.82 -4.26 -4.30
C CYS A 134 -5.49 -3.29 -3.18
N ILE A 135 -6.10 -3.45 -1.99
CA ILE A 135 -5.83 -2.61 -0.82
C ILE A 135 -4.37 -2.74 -0.38
N CYS A 136 -3.85 -3.97 -0.31
CA CYS A 136 -2.46 -4.22 0.08
C CYS A 136 -1.46 -3.56 -0.89
N GLU A 137 -1.68 -3.73 -2.20
CA GLU A 137 -0.84 -3.15 -3.24
C GLU A 137 -0.90 -1.63 -3.24
N THR A 138 -2.11 -1.07 -3.15
CA THR A 138 -2.33 0.38 -3.10
C THR A 138 -1.64 0.99 -1.88
N PHE A 139 -1.78 0.36 -0.71
CA PHE A 139 -1.12 0.81 0.51
C PHE A 139 0.41 0.78 0.39
N ASN A 140 0.98 -0.33 -0.08
CA ASN A 140 2.43 -0.45 -0.25
C ASN A 140 2.95 0.53 -1.30
N TRP A 141 2.23 0.71 -2.42
CA TRP A 141 2.60 1.68 -3.44
C TRP A 141 2.65 3.10 -2.87
N MET A 142 1.63 3.50 -2.10
CA MET A 142 1.60 4.81 -1.46
C MET A 142 2.74 5.02 -0.47
N LEU A 143 3.08 4.01 0.34
CA LEU A 143 4.21 4.09 1.26
C LEU A 143 5.53 4.30 0.50
N HIS A 144 5.80 3.49 -0.53
CA HIS A 144 7.01 3.64 -1.33
C HIS A 144 7.06 4.97 -2.08
N PHE A 145 5.93 5.45 -2.61
CA PHE A 145 5.86 6.74 -3.27
C PHE A 145 6.20 7.89 -2.32
N LEU A 146 5.63 7.90 -1.12
CA LEU A 146 5.90 8.94 -0.13
C LEU A 146 7.33 8.85 0.41
N GLU A 147 7.83 7.66 0.69
CA GLU A 147 9.22 7.43 1.11
C GLU A 147 10.20 7.93 0.04
N PHE A 148 9.98 7.57 -1.22
CA PHE A 148 10.84 8.00 -2.32
C PHE A 148 10.85 9.51 -2.51
N LYS A 149 9.68 10.16 -2.46
CA LYS A 149 9.59 11.61 -2.69
C LYS A 149 9.96 12.45 -1.47
N TRP A 150 9.57 12.01 -0.28
CA TRP A 150 9.58 12.83 0.93
C TRP A 150 10.39 12.24 2.07
N GLY A 151 11.05 11.09 1.86
CA GLY A 151 11.84 10.40 2.88
C GLY A 151 12.94 11.27 3.48
N SER A 152 13.51 12.17 2.71
CA SER A 152 14.50 13.15 3.20
C SER A 152 13.96 14.08 4.30
N LEU A 153 12.65 14.35 4.30
CA LEU A 153 12.03 15.17 5.34
C LEU A 153 11.88 14.45 6.68
N LEU A 154 12.00 13.11 6.68
CA LEU A 154 11.96 12.30 7.90
C LEU A 154 13.32 12.26 8.60
N SER A 155 14.38 12.67 7.94
CA SER A 155 15.71 12.82 8.53
C SER A 155 15.78 14.10 9.37
N LEU A 156 16.58 14.05 10.44
CA LEU A 156 16.84 15.23 11.27
C LEU A 156 17.61 16.27 10.44
N ASP A 157 16.89 17.27 9.95
CA ASP A 157 17.46 18.39 9.21
C ASP A 157 17.92 19.47 10.20
N VAL A 158 19.19 19.38 10.57
CA VAL A 158 19.81 20.27 11.54
C VAL A 158 19.84 21.72 11.04
N ASP A 159 20.07 21.94 9.75
CA ASP A 159 20.18 23.29 9.19
C ASP A 159 18.81 24.00 9.18
N ARG A 160 17.75 23.25 8.94
CA ARG A 160 16.37 23.77 9.04
C ARG A 160 15.94 24.03 10.50
N LEU A 161 16.44 23.24 11.45
CA LEU A 161 16.07 23.36 12.86
C LEU A 161 16.85 24.47 13.57
N LYS A 162 18.15 24.67 13.26
CA LYS A 162 19.01 25.68 13.92
C LYS A 162 18.34 27.03 14.13
N PRO A 163 17.76 27.68 13.11
CA PRO A 163 17.18 29.02 13.28
C PRO A 163 15.94 29.06 14.18
N LYS A 164 15.35 27.89 14.51
CA LYS A 164 14.14 27.77 15.32
C LYS A 164 14.37 27.21 16.72
N LEU A 165 15.62 26.88 17.07
CA LEU A 165 15.92 26.25 18.36
C LEU A 165 15.56 27.16 19.53
N ASP A 166 15.83 28.45 19.43
CA ASP A 166 15.52 29.43 20.47
C ASP A 166 14.00 29.60 20.64
N GLU A 167 13.26 29.63 19.54
CA GLU A 167 11.78 29.67 19.55
C GLU A 167 11.21 28.43 20.27
N TYR A 168 11.73 27.24 19.95
CA TYR A 168 11.30 26.01 20.61
C TYR A 168 11.68 25.97 22.09
N ALA A 169 12.89 26.40 22.44
CA ALA A 169 13.34 26.49 23.82
C ALA A 169 12.45 27.45 24.64
N GLN A 170 12.12 28.62 24.09
CA GLN A 170 11.24 29.58 24.73
C GLN A 170 9.82 29.02 24.92
N ALA A 171 9.26 28.31 23.93
CA ALA A 171 7.95 27.69 24.01
C ALA A 171 7.90 26.64 25.13
N ILE A 172 8.95 25.81 25.26
CA ILE A 172 9.06 24.79 26.30
C ILE A 172 9.25 25.43 27.67
N TYR A 173 10.07 26.48 27.78
CA TYR A 173 10.26 27.24 29.01
C TYR A 173 8.94 27.87 29.51
N ASN A 174 8.20 28.51 28.60
CA ASN A 174 6.89 29.09 28.91
C ASN A 174 5.83 28.07 29.34
N SER A 175 6.03 26.80 28.95
CA SER A 175 5.17 25.69 29.39
C SER A 175 5.52 25.14 30.78
N GLY A 176 6.47 25.78 31.50
CA GLY A 176 6.84 25.43 32.85
C GLY A 176 8.08 24.54 32.99
N CYS A 177 8.85 24.35 31.94
CA CYS A 177 10.13 23.65 32.02
C CYS A 177 11.15 24.52 32.73
N PRO A 178 11.89 24.00 33.75
CA PRO A 178 12.91 24.78 34.47
C PRO A 178 14.19 25.04 33.65
N LEU A 179 14.36 24.38 32.50
CA LEU A 179 15.55 24.48 31.66
C LEU A 179 15.32 25.52 30.57
N THR A 180 16.14 26.55 30.52
CA THR A 180 16.04 27.66 29.57
C THR A 180 16.45 27.30 28.14
N HIS A 181 17.26 26.26 27.96
CA HIS A 181 17.80 25.82 26.65
C HIS A 181 17.26 24.47 26.19
N CYS A 182 16.17 23.97 26.80
CA CYS A 182 15.52 22.74 26.37
C CYS A 182 14.65 23.01 25.14
N TRP A 183 15.09 22.60 23.97
CA TRP A 183 14.40 22.81 22.71
C TRP A 183 13.62 21.58 22.21
N GLY A 184 13.73 20.44 22.90
CA GLY A 184 13.03 19.21 22.51
C GLY A 184 13.23 18.08 23.49
N PHE A 185 12.42 17.05 23.34
CA PHE A 185 12.47 15.83 24.14
C PHE A 185 12.69 14.62 23.24
N ILE A 186 13.47 13.65 23.71
CA ILE A 186 13.64 12.36 23.05
C ILE A 186 12.92 11.31 23.88
N ASP A 187 11.93 10.65 23.33
CA ASP A 187 11.24 9.53 23.95
C ASP A 187 11.32 8.28 23.08
N GLY A 188 11.45 7.14 23.73
CA GLY A 188 11.59 5.85 23.10
C GLY A 188 10.32 5.00 23.24
N THR A 189 9.67 4.70 22.15
CA THR A 189 8.50 3.84 22.13
C THR A 189 8.88 2.36 22.08
N VAL A 190 8.33 1.57 22.99
CA VAL A 190 8.50 0.11 23.04
C VAL A 190 7.28 -0.56 22.39
N ARG A 191 7.46 -1.11 21.19
CA ARG A 191 6.41 -1.83 20.47
C ARG A 191 6.57 -3.33 20.59
N GLY A 192 5.49 -4.02 21.02
CA GLY A 192 5.45 -5.48 21.08
C GLY A 192 5.50 -6.06 19.65
N ILE A 193 6.30 -7.09 19.49
CA ILE A 193 6.42 -7.85 18.25
C ILE A 193 6.01 -9.30 18.45
N ALA A 194 5.68 -10.01 17.37
CA ALA A 194 5.52 -11.46 17.42
C ALA A 194 6.82 -12.11 17.86
N ARG A 195 6.71 -13.22 18.60
CA ARG A 195 7.88 -13.94 19.12
C ARG A 195 8.80 -14.36 17.94
N PRO A 196 10.03 -13.84 17.85
CA PRO A 196 10.94 -14.19 16.77
C PRO A 196 11.40 -15.64 16.92
N LYS A 197 11.63 -16.31 15.78
CA LYS A 197 12.17 -17.69 15.77
C LYS A 197 13.65 -17.75 16.19
N ARG A 198 14.41 -16.70 15.87
CA ARG A 198 15.85 -16.59 16.17
C ARG A 198 16.10 -15.39 17.09
N PHE A 199 17.16 -15.43 17.86
CA PHE A 199 17.63 -14.35 18.73
C PHE A 199 16.57 -13.83 19.74
N GLN A 200 15.71 -14.72 20.24
CA GLN A 200 14.60 -14.37 21.12
C GLN A 200 15.01 -13.54 22.35
N ARG A 201 16.22 -13.82 22.90
CA ARG A 201 16.73 -13.09 24.08
C ARG A 201 17.01 -11.62 23.78
N MET A 202 17.43 -11.28 22.55
CA MET A 202 17.71 -9.88 22.15
C MET A 202 16.46 -9.02 22.12
N TYR A 203 15.32 -9.63 21.79
CA TYR A 203 14.05 -8.92 21.69
C TYR A 203 13.17 -9.07 22.92
N ASN A 204 13.64 -9.77 23.96
CA ASN A 204 12.87 -9.91 25.19
C ASN A 204 13.04 -8.66 26.05
N ASN A 205 11.96 -7.89 26.17
CA ASN A 205 11.91 -6.75 27.09
C ASN A 205 11.51 -7.26 28.50
N GLY A 206 12.47 -7.32 29.38
CA GLY A 206 12.27 -7.82 30.74
C GLY A 206 11.24 -7.02 31.54
N HIS A 207 11.20 -5.70 31.37
CA HIS A 207 10.23 -4.83 32.05
C HIS A 207 8.80 -5.09 31.58
N LYS A 208 8.58 -5.21 30.26
CA LYS A 208 7.25 -5.47 29.66
C LYS A 208 6.93 -6.96 29.60
N ARG A 209 7.85 -7.86 29.95
CA ARG A 209 7.72 -9.34 29.86
C ARG A 209 7.19 -9.85 28.52
N LYS A 210 7.60 -9.21 27.43
CA LYS A 210 7.22 -9.57 26.05
C LYS A 210 8.33 -9.25 25.06
N HIS A 211 8.28 -9.89 23.89
CA HIS A 211 9.19 -9.54 22.81
C HIS A 211 8.78 -8.17 22.25
N ALA A 212 9.72 -7.26 22.16
CA ALA A 212 9.47 -5.89 21.75
C ALA A 212 10.71 -5.27 21.11
N MET A 213 10.48 -4.29 20.26
CA MET A 213 11.52 -3.40 19.73
C MET A 213 11.31 -2.01 20.31
N LYS A 214 12.43 -1.32 20.59
CA LYS A 214 12.44 0.08 21.01
C LYS A 214 12.81 0.93 19.78
N PHE A 215 12.01 1.95 19.55
CA PHE A 215 12.22 2.94 18.51
C PHE A 215 12.39 4.32 19.13
#